data_038b1507d403ee5640f3f261c25000b7
#
_entry.id   038b1507d403ee5640f3f261c25000b7
#
_cell.length_a   1.000
_cell.length_b   1.000
_cell.length_c   1.000
_cell.angle_alpha   90.00
_cell.angle_beta   90.00
_cell.angle_gamma   90.00
#
_symmetry.space_group_name_H-M   'P 1'
#
loop_
_entity.id
_entity.type
_entity.pdbx_description
1 polymer ?
#
loop_
_entity_poly.entity_id
_entity_poly.type
_entity_poly.pdbx_seq_one_letter_code
_entity_poly.pdbx_strand_id
1 'polypeptide(L)'
;MYAQLKRDSSKDPSASNQGFGMSTFLGGAWWTKDKPYNKLKLEKFAEEPVKESVTGGWAAMVQHYFVAAWVPDAKSSNVFVTRKSGDDNIIGYTGAPIVIAPGAQQSINATLYAGPKIQKVLESVSPGLELTVDYGWLWPVSQFLYWLLSTIHGWIGNWGWSIVFLTILVKAAFFQLSATSYKSMAKMRTAMPEMQRIKEQHTGDRAKQSQAMMELYKKEKINPLGGCLPILVQMPVFIALYYCLMESVELRHAPWLGWIHDLAVMDPFFVLPLIMGATMFIQQQLNPAPPDPMQAKVMKIMPVVFTVMFLWFPAGLVLYWVVNNSLSILQQWIITRQIEKASAAKA
;
A
#
# COMPACT_ATOMS: atom_id res chain seq x y z
N MET A 1 7.92 -22.00 -33.30
CA MET A 1 6.63 -21.38 -32.94
C MET A 1 6.88 -19.92 -32.58
N TYR A 2 5.94 -19.03 -32.97
CA TYR A 2 5.97 -17.63 -32.57
C TYR A 2 4.61 -17.29 -31.96
N ALA A 3 4.62 -16.74 -30.74
CA ALA A 3 3.43 -16.30 -30.05
C ALA A 3 3.62 -14.86 -29.53
N GLN A 4 2.60 -14.04 -29.66
CA GLN A 4 2.68 -12.64 -29.27
C GLN A 4 1.39 -12.13 -28.66
N LEU A 5 1.53 -11.11 -27.85
CA LEU A 5 0.48 -10.26 -27.31
C LEU A 5 0.69 -8.86 -27.85
N LYS A 6 -0.39 -8.21 -28.21
CA LYS A 6 -0.37 -6.90 -28.86
C LYS A 6 -1.31 -5.96 -28.11
N ARG A 7 -0.85 -4.74 -27.88
CA ARG A 7 -1.64 -3.68 -27.29
C ARG A 7 -1.24 -2.32 -27.84
N ASP A 8 -2.22 -1.46 -28.07
CA ASP A 8 -2.00 -0.05 -28.37
C ASP A 8 -1.47 0.72 -27.13
N SER A 9 -1.08 1.97 -27.31
CA SER A 9 -0.59 2.84 -26.23
C SER A 9 -1.74 3.55 -25.47
N SER A 10 -2.99 3.15 -25.67
CA SER A 10 -4.14 3.74 -24.97
C SER A 10 -4.04 3.52 -23.44
N LYS A 11 -4.56 4.48 -22.71
CA LYS A 11 -4.61 4.39 -21.23
C LYS A 11 -5.52 3.23 -20.81
N ASP A 12 -5.17 2.60 -19.71
CA ASP A 12 -6.04 1.61 -19.07
C ASP A 12 -7.33 2.31 -18.59
N PRO A 13 -8.52 1.85 -18.97
CA PRO A 13 -9.78 2.42 -18.51
C PRO A 13 -9.93 2.44 -17.00
N SER A 14 -9.32 1.48 -16.30
CA SER A 14 -9.30 1.43 -14.83
C SER A 14 -8.37 2.48 -14.20
N ALA A 15 -7.43 3.04 -14.95
CA ALA A 15 -6.52 4.08 -14.47
C ALA A 15 -7.19 5.45 -14.26
N SER A 16 -8.35 5.68 -14.87
CA SER A 16 -9.09 6.94 -14.70
C SER A 16 -9.67 7.16 -13.31
N ASN A 17 -9.79 6.08 -12.51
CA ASN A 17 -10.32 6.12 -11.14
C ASN A 17 -9.22 6.02 -10.08
N GLN A 18 -7.94 6.11 -10.49
CA GLN A 18 -6.83 6.05 -9.54
C GLN A 18 -6.68 7.38 -8.82
N GLY A 19 -6.75 7.33 -7.49
CA GLY A 19 -6.50 8.47 -6.62
C GLY A 19 -5.09 9.06 -6.80
N PHE A 20 -4.89 10.19 -6.22
CA PHE A 20 -3.70 11.03 -6.32
C PHE A 20 -2.39 10.23 -6.11
N GLY A 21 -1.59 10.05 -7.17
CA GLY A 21 -0.14 9.92 -7.01
C GLY A 21 0.51 8.56 -7.22
N MET A 22 -0.21 7.44 -7.43
CA MET A 22 0.43 6.16 -7.75
C MET A 22 -0.20 5.54 -8.98
N SER A 23 0.59 5.43 -10.06
CA SER A 23 0.16 4.74 -11.28
C SER A 23 0.42 3.25 -11.13
N THR A 24 -0.58 2.43 -11.41
CA THR A 24 -0.41 0.98 -11.58
C THR A 24 0.45 0.68 -12.79
N PHE A 25 1.12 -0.46 -12.77
CA PHE A 25 1.98 -0.86 -13.88
C PHE A 25 1.14 -1.22 -15.11
N LEU A 26 1.49 -0.63 -16.24
CA LEU A 26 0.95 -0.94 -17.55
C LEU A 26 2.12 -1.19 -18.52
N GLY A 27 2.24 -2.42 -19.04
CA GLY A 27 3.38 -2.76 -19.90
C GLY A 27 3.55 -4.23 -20.16
N GLY A 28 4.71 -4.58 -20.70
CA GLY A 28 5.17 -5.95 -20.84
C GLY A 28 5.90 -6.45 -19.60
N ALA A 29 5.72 -7.71 -19.29
CA ALA A 29 6.48 -8.38 -18.25
C ALA A 29 6.92 -9.78 -18.73
N TRP A 30 8.04 -10.27 -18.22
CA TRP A 30 8.55 -11.59 -18.57
C TRP A 30 9.35 -12.19 -17.43
N TRP A 31 9.43 -13.50 -17.43
CA TRP A 31 10.16 -14.27 -16.46
C TRP A 31 11.56 -14.63 -16.98
N THR A 32 12.58 -14.53 -16.12
CA THR A 32 13.88 -15.14 -16.32
C THR A 32 14.32 -15.88 -15.07
N LYS A 33 15.23 -16.83 -15.22
CA LYS A 33 15.72 -17.63 -14.08
C LYS A 33 16.40 -16.76 -13.01
N ASP A 34 17.15 -15.76 -13.44
CA ASP A 34 17.92 -14.87 -12.54
C ASP A 34 17.03 -13.81 -11.91
N LYS A 35 15.95 -13.41 -12.60
CA LYS A 35 15.00 -12.42 -12.14
C LYS A 35 13.58 -12.86 -12.51
N PRO A 36 12.83 -13.44 -11.58
CA PRO A 36 11.49 -13.99 -11.86
C PRO A 36 10.45 -12.98 -12.36
N TYR A 37 10.69 -11.69 -12.20
CA TYR A 37 9.82 -10.63 -12.68
C TYR A 37 10.61 -9.47 -13.27
N ASN A 38 10.60 -9.40 -14.59
CA ASN A 38 11.08 -8.27 -15.37
C ASN A 38 9.89 -7.50 -15.92
N LYS A 39 10.02 -6.18 -16.04
CA LYS A 39 8.92 -5.34 -16.52
C LYS A 39 9.43 -4.18 -17.36
N LEU A 40 8.68 -3.82 -18.41
CA LEU A 40 8.93 -2.71 -19.32
C LEU A 40 7.63 -1.95 -19.56
N LYS A 41 7.62 -0.64 -19.27
CA LYS A 41 6.47 0.22 -19.55
C LYS A 41 6.21 0.33 -21.06
N LEU A 42 4.95 0.49 -21.48
CA LEU A 42 4.61 0.61 -22.91
C LEU A 42 5.39 1.72 -23.63
N GLU A 43 5.61 2.85 -22.95
CA GLU A 43 6.35 4.00 -23.48
C GLU A 43 7.77 3.64 -23.90
N LYS A 44 8.39 2.67 -23.23
CA LYS A 44 9.79 2.26 -23.45
C LYS A 44 9.97 1.14 -24.48
N PHE A 45 8.91 0.58 -25.06
CA PHE A 45 8.99 -0.51 -26.03
C PHE A 45 9.78 -0.14 -27.31
N ALA A 46 9.77 1.14 -27.68
CA ALA A 46 10.54 1.63 -28.82
C ALA A 46 12.00 1.90 -28.47
N GLU A 47 12.28 2.37 -27.25
CA GLU A 47 13.60 2.84 -26.81
C GLU A 47 14.46 1.70 -26.28
N GLU A 48 13.84 0.76 -25.56
CA GLU A 48 14.51 -0.33 -24.86
C GLU A 48 13.93 -1.70 -25.28
N PRO A 49 14.03 -2.10 -26.58
CA PRO A 49 13.51 -3.39 -27.01
C PRO A 49 14.29 -4.54 -26.35
N VAL A 50 13.53 -5.48 -25.81
CA VAL A 50 14.10 -6.65 -25.12
C VAL A 50 14.24 -7.81 -26.09
N LYS A 51 15.35 -8.55 -25.97
CA LYS A 51 15.58 -9.82 -26.64
C LYS A 51 16.39 -10.72 -25.70
N GLU A 52 15.73 -11.64 -25.03
CA GLU A 52 16.34 -12.52 -24.04
C GLU A 52 16.06 -14.00 -24.31
N SER A 53 17.10 -14.83 -24.22
CA SER A 53 16.98 -16.28 -24.35
C SER A 53 16.67 -16.90 -22.98
N VAL A 54 15.54 -17.61 -22.88
CA VAL A 54 15.01 -18.15 -21.62
C VAL A 54 14.56 -19.59 -21.86
N THR A 55 14.77 -20.48 -20.88
CA THR A 55 14.18 -21.82 -20.89
C THR A 55 12.91 -21.81 -20.06
N GLY A 56 11.79 -22.21 -20.65
CA GLY A 56 10.47 -22.11 -20.01
C GLY A 56 10.04 -20.66 -19.81
N GLY A 57 9.52 -20.34 -18.64
CA GLY A 57 9.09 -19.00 -18.23
C GLY A 57 7.77 -18.57 -18.86
N TRP A 58 7.53 -17.27 -18.87
CA TRP A 58 6.33 -16.65 -19.45
C TRP A 58 6.62 -15.25 -19.96
N ALA A 59 5.82 -14.79 -20.93
CA ALA A 59 5.81 -13.41 -21.41
C ALA A 59 4.38 -12.88 -21.37
N ALA A 60 4.19 -11.71 -20.76
CA ALA A 60 2.87 -11.18 -20.44
C ALA A 60 2.69 -9.71 -20.82
N MET A 61 1.48 -9.34 -21.18
CA MET A 61 0.99 -7.96 -21.25
C MET A 61 0.15 -7.70 -19.99
N VAL A 62 0.63 -6.79 -19.14
CA VAL A 62 0.06 -6.52 -17.82
C VAL A 62 -0.75 -5.23 -17.86
N GLN A 63 -1.92 -5.27 -17.26
CA GLN A 63 -2.79 -4.13 -16.97
C GLN A 63 -3.05 -4.07 -15.46
N HIS A 64 -3.80 -3.06 -15.01
CA HIS A 64 -4.11 -2.90 -13.59
C HIS A 64 -4.66 -4.19 -12.95
N TYR A 65 -5.81 -4.66 -13.42
CA TYR A 65 -6.49 -5.83 -12.85
C TYR A 65 -6.40 -7.09 -13.71
N PHE A 66 -5.88 -6.98 -14.93
CA PHE A 66 -5.87 -8.07 -15.89
C PHE A 66 -4.47 -8.33 -16.43
N VAL A 67 -4.24 -9.56 -16.82
CA VAL A 67 -3.01 -9.98 -17.47
C VAL A 67 -3.34 -10.96 -18.60
N ALA A 68 -2.65 -10.79 -19.72
CA ALA A 68 -2.58 -11.81 -20.76
C ALA A 68 -1.13 -12.33 -20.78
N ALA A 69 -0.94 -13.64 -20.73
CA ALA A 69 0.37 -14.27 -20.64
C ALA A 69 0.47 -15.51 -21.52
N TRP A 70 1.53 -15.59 -22.32
CA TRP A 70 1.94 -16.82 -22.97
C TRP A 70 2.93 -17.57 -22.09
N VAL A 71 2.66 -18.82 -21.81
CA VAL A 71 3.51 -19.75 -21.07
C VAL A 71 3.91 -20.89 -22.01
N PRO A 72 5.12 -20.88 -22.57
CA PRO A 72 5.65 -21.97 -23.35
C PRO A 72 5.95 -23.19 -22.47
N ASP A 73 6.22 -24.33 -23.11
CA ASP A 73 6.64 -25.53 -22.39
C ASP A 73 7.85 -25.25 -21.50
N ALA A 74 7.83 -25.75 -20.27
CA ALA A 74 8.85 -25.45 -19.24
C ALA A 74 10.29 -25.87 -19.64
N LYS A 75 10.43 -26.81 -20.56
CA LYS A 75 11.73 -27.30 -21.05
C LYS A 75 12.12 -26.69 -22.39
N SER A 76 11.24 -25.93 -23.04
CA SER A 76 11.53 -25.29 -24.33
C SER A 76 12.50 -24.12 -24.17
N SER A 77 13.46 -24.02 -25.09
CA SER A 77 14.30 -22.81 -25.21
C SER A 77 13.57 -21.80 -26.07
N ASN A 78 13.37 -20.61 -25.54
CA ASN A 78 12.61 -19.54 -26.15
C ASN A 78 13.41 -18.24 -26.15
N VAL A 79 13.11 -17.36 -27.10
CA VAL A 79 13.62 -15.99 -27.11
C VAL A 79 12.43 -15.06 -26.86
N PHE A 80 12.41 -14.42 -25.70
CA PHE A 80 11.42 -13.39 -25.38
C PHE A 80 11.81 -12.08 -26.07
N VAL A 81 10.83 -11.43 -26.67
CA VAL A 81 11.03 -10.20 -27.45
C VAL A 81 9.98 -9.17 -27.11
N THR A 82 10.41 -7.91 -27.02
CA THR A 82 9.50 -6.77 -27.04
C THR A 82 9.81 -5.90 -28.25
N ARG A 83 8.78 -5.30 -28.85
CA ARG A 83 8.95 -4.38 -29.98
C ARG A 83 7.77 -3.44 -30.10
N LYS A 84 7.97 -2.29 -30.71
CA LYS A 84 6.90 -1.40 -31.15
C LYS A 84 6.71 -1.53 -32.67
N SER A 85 5.46 -1.56 -33.13
CA SER A 85 5.11 -1.61 -34.55
C SER A 85 3.92 -0.68 -34.80
N GLY A 86 4.19 0.51 -35.37
CA GLY A 86 3.20 1.59 -35.44
C GLY A 86 2.78 2.02 -34.03
N ASP A 87 1.47 2.00 -33.76
CA ASP A 87 0.91 2.34 -32.44
C ASP A 87 0.89 1.16 -31.46
N ASP A 88 1.25 -0.03 -31.92
CA ASP A 88 1.16 -1.25 -31.15
C ASP A 88 2.45 -1.59 -30.41
N ASN A 89 2.32 -1.92 -29.14
CA ASN A 89 3.34 -2.50 -28.30
C ASN A 89 3.15 -4.02 -28.28
N ILE A 90 4.19 -4.75 -28.60
CA ILE A 90 4.14 -6.19 -28.80
C ILE A 90 5.16 -6.85 -27.87
N ILE A 91 4.69 -7.84 -27.10
CA ILE A 91 5.54 -8.77 -26.34
C ILE A 91 5.19 -10.19 -26.74
N GLY A 92 6.20 -11.05 -26.80
CA GLY A 92 5.98 -12.45 -27.15
C GLY A 92 7.25 -13.26 -27.08
N TYR A 93 7.19 -14.47 -27.60
CA TYR A 93 8.36 -15.34 -27.68
C TYR A 93 8.46 -16.06 -29.01
N THR A 94 9.68 -16.39 -29.39
CA THR A 94 10.01 -17.30 -30.50
C THR A 94 10.62 -18.53 -29.91
N GLY A 95 10.01 -19.70 -30.13
CA GLY A 95 10.57 -20.99 -29.78
C GLY A 95 11.71 -21.43 -30.69
N ALA A 96 12.52 -22.36 -30.22
CA ALA A 96 13.61 -22.94 -31.01
C ALA A 96 13.08 -23.53 -32.34
N PRO A 97 13.90 -23.51 -33.42
CA PRO A 97 13.56 -24.16 -34.67
C PRO A 97 13.33 -25.67 -34.47
N ILE A 98 12.31 -26.19 -35.11
CA ILE A 98 11.95 -27.61 -35.07
C ILE A 98 12.06 -28.15 -36.47
N VAL A 99 12.79 -29.21 -36.63
CA VAL A 99 12.90 -29.93 -37.90
C VAL A 99 11.95 -31.12 -37.86
N ILE A 100 10.98 -31.15 -38.78
CA ILE A 100 10.01 -32.23 -38.91
C ILE A 100 10.34 -33.00 -40.18
N ALA A 101 10.64 -34.29 -40.06
CA ALA A 101 10.92 -35.15 -41.21
C ALA A 101 9.64 -35.36 -42.05
N PRO A 102 9.76 -35.64 -43.36
CA PRO A 102 8.59 -35.94 -44.19
C PRO A 102 7.76 -37.08 -43.61
N GLY A 103 6.44 -36.87 -43.46
CA GLY A 103 5.51 -37.84 -42.88
C GLY A 103 5.49 -37.89 -41.34
N ALA A 104 6.36 -37.18 -40.65
CA ALA A 104 6.37 -37.11 -39.18
C ALA A 104 5.43 -35.98 -38.68
N GLN A 105 4.98 -36.14 -37.44
CA GLN A 105 4.18 -35.15 -36.71
C GLN A 105 4.89 -34.75 -35.44
N GLN A 106 4.83 -33.46 -35.10
CA GLN A 106 5.33 -32.95 -33.83
C GLN A 106 4.34 -31.96 -33.23
N SER A 107 4.06 -32.09 -31.94
CA SER A 107 3.18 -31.21 -31.20
C SER A 107 4.00 -30.20 -30.38
N ILE A 108 3.57 -28.95 -30.38
CA ILE A 108 4.12 -27.89 -29.54
C ILE A 108 3.00 -27.43 -28.63
N ASN A 109 3.26 -27.47 -27.31
CA ASN A 109 2.30 -27.03 -26.32
C ASN A 109 2.68 -25.64 -25.77
N ALA A 110 1.70 -24.79 -25.63
CA ALA A 110 1.83 -23.51 -24.94
C ALA A 110 0.48 -23.18 -24.29
N THR A 111 0.53 -22.56 -23.14
CA THR A 111 -0.67 -22.09 -22.44
C THR A 111 -0.83 -20.59 -22.64
N LEU A 112 -2.02 -20.15 -23.02
CA LEU A 112 -2.42 -18.76 -23.01
C LEU A 112 -3.33 -18.54 -21.80
N TYR A 113 -2.89 -17.70 -20.86
CA TYR A 113 -3.75 -17.16 -19.83
C TYR A 113 -4.22 -15.76 -20.23
N ALA A 114 -5.50 -15.48 -20.14
CA ALA A 114 -6.06 -14.14 -20.31
C ALA A 114 -7.19 -13.97 -19.29
N GLY A 115 -6.97 -13.15 -18.30
CA GLY A 115 -7.94 -13.03 -17.20
C GLY A 115 -7.48 -12.09 -16.08
N PRO A 116 -8.24 -12.06 -14.97
CA PRO A 116 -7.94 -11.24 -13.81
C PRO A 116 -6.68 -11.72 -13.08
N LYS A 117 -5.96 -10.80 -12.44
CA LYS A 117 -4.73 -11.07 -11.67
C LYS A 117 -5.05 -11.69 -10.30
N ILE A 118 -5.71 -12.84 -10.27
CA ILE A 118 -5.97 -13.60 -9.04
C ILE A 118 -4.71 -14.40 -8.69
N GLN A 119 -4.01 -14.03 -7.61
CA GLN A 119 -2.69 -14.58 -7.28
C GLN A 119 -2.63 -16.10 -7.28
N LYS A 120 -3.57 -16.77 -6.60
CA LYS A 120 -3.62 -18.25 -6.52
C LYS A 120 -3.78 -18.90 -7.88
N VAL A 121 -4.55 -18.27 -8.80
CA VAL A 121 -4.74 -18.77 -10.17
C VAL A 121 -3.45 -18.58 -10.95
N LEU A 122 -2.83 -17.39 -10.89
CA LEU A 122 -1.59 -17.09 -11.61
C LEU A 122 -0.44 -18.01 -11.18
N GLU A 123 -0.30 -18.26 -9.89
CA GLU A 123 0.69 -19.20 -9.34
C GLU A 123 0.48 -20.65 -9.88
N SER A 124 -0.77 -21.08 -10.05
CA SER A 124 -1.09 -22.38 -10.61
C SER A 124 -0.82 -22.48 -12.11
N VAL A 125 -0.85 -21.36 -12.84
CA VAL A 125 -0.58 -21.31 -14.29
C VAL A 125 0.92 -21.39 -14.59
N SER A 126 1.73 -20.59 -13.89
CA SER A 126 3.19 -20.62 -14.02
C SER A 126 3.85 -19.96 -12.81
N PRO A 127 4.95 -20.55 -12.27
CA PRO A 127 5.70 -19.94 -11.18
C PRO A 127 6.19 -18.54 -11.53
N GLY A 128 5.99 -17.59 -10.62
CA GLY A 128 6.38 -16.18 -10.80
C GLY A 128 5.37 -15.33 -11.58
N LEU A 129 4.32 -15.92 -12.16
CA LEU A 129 3.28 -15.15 -12.86
C LEU A 129 2.43 -14.33 -11.87
N GLU A 130 2.30 -14.78 -10.63
CA GLU A 130 1.67 -14.04 -9.53
C GLU A 130 2.36 -12.72 -9.21
N LEU A 131 3.65 -12.57 -9.54
CA LEU A 131 4.41 -11.32 -9.36
C LEU A 131 3.95 -10.19 -10.30
N THR A 132 3.10 -10.50 -11.29
CA THR A 132 2.42 -9.49 -12.10
C THR A 132 1.42 -8.66 -11.29
N VAL A 133 1.01 -9.12 -10.11
CA VAL A 133 0.39 -8.31 -9.06
C VAL A 133 1.50 -7.49 -8.41
N ASP A 134 1.76 -6.31 -8.94
CA ASP A 134 2.96 -5.51 -8.66
C ASP A 134 2.80 -4.68 -7.38
N TYR A 135 3.20 -5.23 -6.25
CA TYR A 135 3.19 -4.55 -4.95
C TYR A 135 4.36 -3.57 -4.72
N GLY A 136 5.13 -3.27 -5.76
CA GLY A 136 6.27 -2.35 -5.69
C GLY A 136 7.39 -2.87 -4.78
N TRP A 137 8.14 -1.94 -4.19
CA TRP A 137 9.32 -2.28 -3.37
C TRP A 137 8.99 -2.91 -2.01
N LEU A 138 7.76 -2.74 -1.51
CA LEU A 138 7.27 -3.36 -0.27
C LEU A 138 6.56 -4.71 -0.50
N TRP A 139 6.81 -5.36 -1.64
CA TRP A 139 6.14 -6.60 -2.02
C TRP A 139 6.13 -7.68 -0.92
N PRO A 140 7.17 -7.91 -0.07
CA PRO A 140 7.10 -8.96 0.94
C PRO A 140 6.05 -8.67 2.02
N VAL A 141 5.95 -7.38 2.40
CA VAL A 141 4.97 -6.94 3.41
C VAL A 141 3.57 -6.96 2.82
N SER A 142 3.40 -6.47 1.58
CA SER A 142 2.10 -6.47 0.89
C SER A 142 1.58 -7.88 0.64
N GLN A 143 2.43 -8.82 0.25
CA GLN A 143 2.08 -10.22 0.03
C GLN A 143 1.65 -10.90 1.34
N PHE A 144 2.36 -10.65 2.44
CA PHE A 144 1.96 -11.14 3.76
C PHE A 144 0.60 -10.56 4.18
N LEU A 145 0.39 -9.26 3.99
CA LEU A 145 -0.89 -8.61 4.30
C LEU A 145 -2.03 -9.16 3.43
N TYR A 146 -1.78 -9.40 2.14
CA TYR A 146 -2.76 -10.03 1.25
C TYR A 146 -3.09 -11.46 1.69
N TRP A 147 -2.08 -12.26 2.01
CA TRP A 147 -2.28 -13.61 2.52
C TRP A 147 -3.15 -13.60 3.78
N LEU A 148 -2.87 -12.71 4.72
CA LEU A 148 -3.65 -12.56 5.95
C LEU A 148 -5.08 -12.10 5.64
N LEU A 149 -5.23 -11.08 4.78
CA LEU A 149 -6.53 -10.55 4.35
C LEU A 149 -7.38 -11.63 3.67
N SER A 150 -6.80 -12.39 2.73
CA SER A 150 -7.49 -13.48 2.03
C SER A 150 -7.85 -14.65 2.95
N THR A 151 -7.03 -14.93 3.95
CA THR A 151 -7.32 -15.95 4.97
C THR A 151 -8.51 -15.53 5.84
N ILE A 152 -8.53 -14.28 6.31
CA ILE A 152 -9.65 -13.72 7.07
C ILE A 152 -10.93 -13.72 6.23
N HIS A 153 -10.82 -13.34 4.95
CA HIS A 153 -11.95 -13.37 4.02
C HIS A 153 -12.51 -14.79 3.84
N GLY A 154 -11.66 -15.80 3.80
CA GLY A 154 -12.08 -17.21 3.72
C GLY A 154 -12.97 -17.64 4.89
N TRP A 155 -12.86 -17.00 6.06
CA TRP A 155 -13.70 -17.28 7.23
C TRP A 155 -14.95 -16.41 7.30
N ILE A 156 -14.84 -15.13 6.92
CA ILE A 156 -15.89 -14.12 7.11
C ILE A 156 -16.79 -14.01 5.86
N GLY A 157 -16.24 -14.26 4.67
CA GLY A 157 -16.94 -14.15 3.38
C GLY A 157 -17.24 -12.71 2.93
N ASN A 158 -16.65 -11.68 3.59
CA ASN A 158 -16.85 -10.27 3.23
C ASN A 158 -15.54 -9.49 3.33
N TRP A 159 -15.12 -8.87 2.23
CA TRP A 159 -13.84 -8.16 2.15
C TRP A 159 -13.76 -6.93 3.06
N GLY A 160 -14.83 -6.17 3.20
CA GLY A 160 -14.82 -4.99 4.06
C GLY A 160 -14.63 -5.34 5.53
N TRP A 161 -15.33 -6.36 6.03
CA TRP A 161 -15.10 -6.89 7.37
C TRP A 161 -13.70 -7.49 7.51
N SER A 162 -13.17 -8.11 6.47
CA SER A 162 -11.80 -8.62 6.47
C SER A 162 -10.76 -7.51 6.63
N ILE A 163 -10.97 -6.35 6.00
CA ILE A 163 -10.14 -5.15 6.21
C ILE A 163 -10.24 -4.67 7.67
N VAL A 164 -11.42 -4.66 8.26
CA VAL A 164 -11.61 -4.27 9.67
C VAL A 164 -10.81 -5.20 10.60
N PHE A 165 -10.97 -6.52 10.44
CA PHE A 165 -10.27 -7.50 11.28
C PHE A 165 -8.76 -7.49 11.04
N LEU A 166 -8.31 -7.36 9.81
CA LEU A 166 -6.89 -7.18 9.49
C LEU A 166 -6.33 -5.96 10.22
N THR A 167 -7.05 -4.84 10.21
CA THR A 167 -6.62 -3.61 10.90
C THR A 167 -6.49 -3.84 12.40
N ILE A 168 -7.44 -4.55 13.01
CA ILE A 168 -7.38 -4.91 14.44
C ILE A 168 -6.15 -5.76 14.73
N LEU A 169 -5.86 -6.78 13.92
CA LEU A 169 -4.68 -7.65 14.10
C LEU A 169 -3.37 -6.87 13.97
N VAL A 170 -3.24 -6.02 12.95
CA VAL A 170 -2.07 -5.15 12.77
C VAL A 170 -1.91 -4.22 13.97
N LYS A 171 -2.99 -3.61 14.46
CA LYS A 171 -2.97 -2.77 15.66
C LYS A 171 -2.59 -3.54 16.91
N ALA A 172 -3.06 -4.76 17.08
CA ALA A 172 -2.71 -5.63 18.20
C ALA A 172 -1.21 -5.97 18.16
N ALA A 173 -0.64 -6.28 17.00
CA ALA A 173 0.78 -6.56 16.84
C ALA A 173 1.66 -5.36 17.24
N PHE A 174 1.25 -4.14 16.91
CA PHE A 174 1.97 -2.90 17.24
C PHE A 174 1.49 -2.23 18.54
N PHE A 175 0.67 -2.91 19.34
CA PHE A 175 0.05 -2.32 20.53
C PHE A 175 1.08 -1.77 21.52
N GLN A 176 2.11 -2.54 21.85
CA GLN A 176 3.15 -2.13 22.82
C GLN A 176 3.94 -0.91 22.37
N LEU A 177 4.27 -0.86 21.08
CA LEU A 177 4.98 0.27 20.48
C LEU A 177 4.15 1.55 20.56
N SER A 178 2.87 1.45 20.16
CA SER A 178 1.92 2.56 20.22
C SER A 178 1.66 2.99 21.69
N ALA A 179 1.53 2.05 22.62
CA ALA A 179 1.34 2.33 24.03
C ALA A 179 2.51 3.11 24.63
N THR A 180 3.75 2.76 24.28
CA THR A 180 4.95 3.47 24.75
C THR A 180 4.96 4.92 24.23
N SER A 181 4.56 5.12 22.98
CA SER A 181 4.45 6.45 22.39
C SER A 181 3.36 7.29 23.08
N TYR A 182 2.16 6.75 23.26
CA TYR A 182 1.08 7.47 23.94
C TYR A 182 1.42 7.80 25.38
N LYS A 183 2.17 6.94 26.09
CA LYS A 183 2.71 7.26 27.42
C LYS A 183 3.66 8.46 27.38
N SER A 184 4.55 8.53 26.38
CA SER A 184 5.46 9.67 26.21
C SER A 184 4.68 10.96 25.90
N MET A 185 3.66 10.89 25.03
CA MET A 185 2.80 12.02 24.68
C MET A 185 1.98 12.51 25.87
N ALA A 186 1.45 11.61 26.70
CA ALA A 186 0.73 11.99 27.92
C ALA A 186 1.64 12.69 28.93
N LYS A 187 2.88 12.23 29.14
CA LYS A 187 3.87 12.92 29.95
C LYS A 187 4.24 14.30 29.39
N MET A 188 4.36 14.43 28.07
CA MET A 188 4.61 15.73 27.43
C MET A 188 3.46 16.71 27.71
N ARG A 189 2.20 16.22 27.67
CA ARG A 189 1.01 17.03 28.00
C ARG A 189 1.03 17.52 29.44
N THR A 190 1.43 16.71 30.41
CA THR A 190 1.55 17.13 31.82
C THR A 190 2.69 18.13 32.03
N ALA A 191 3.75 18.10 31.22
CA ALA A 191 4.86 19.03 31.26
C ALA A 191 4.62 20.36 30.52
N MET A 192 3.48 20.50 29.81
CA MET A 192 3.14 21.70 29.01
C MET A 192 3.23 23.04 29.81
N PRO A 193 2.75 23.16 31.06
CA PRO A 193 2.86 24.41 31.82
C PRO A 193 4.33 24.83 32.05
N GLU A 194 5.21 23.87 32.33
CA GLU A 194 6.64 24.14 32.55
C GLU A 194 7.32 24.52 31.21
N MET A 195 6.93 23.87 30.12
CA MET A 195 7.41 24.21 28.78
C MET A 195 7.03 25.65 28.39
N GLN A 196 5.83 26.12 28.77
CA GLN A 196 5.41 27.50 28.55
C GLN A 196 6.23 28.48 29.39
N ARG A 197 6.49 28.19 30.69
CA ARG A 197 7.35 29.00 31.51
C ARG A 197 8.76 29.17 30.97
N ILE A 198 9.37 28.06 30.48
CA ILE A 198 10.69 28.12 29.83
C ILE A 198 10.68 29.05 28.61
N LYS A 199 9.61 29.02 27.81
CA LYS A 199 9.47 29.92 26.65
C LYS A 199 9.40 31.38 27.04
N GLU A 200 8.64 31.70 28.08
CA GLU A 200 8.47 33.06 28.58
C GLU A 200 9.77 33.58 29.20
N GLN A 201 10.47 32.75 30.00
CA GLN A 201 11.73 33.08 30.64
C GLN A 201 12.90 33.33 29.68
N HIS A 202 12.88 32.68 28.52
CA HIS A 202 13.94 32.78 27.51
C HIS A 202 13.45 33.40 26.21
N THR A 203 12.52 34.35 26.30
CA THR A 203 12.01 35.09 25.12
C THR A 203 13.15 35.86 24.43
N GLY A 204 13.42 35.56 23.17
CA GLY A 204 14.49 36.16 22.38
C GLY A 204 15.81 35.38 22.32
N ASP A 205 16.06 34.42 23.23
CA ASP A 205 17.26 33.58 23.21
C ASP A 205 16.90 32.10 22.88
N ARG A 206 16.84 31.78 21.58
CA ARG A 206 16.49 30.42 21.10
C ARG A 206 17.47 29.35 21.59
N ALA A 207 18.75 29.68 21.81
CA ALA A 207 19.75 28.73 22.25
C ALA A 207 19.48 28.28 23.68
N LYS A 208 19.32 29.26 24.61
CA LYS A 208 18.96 28.97 25.99
C LYS A 208 17.61 28.30 26.15
N GLN A 209 16.61 28.71 25.33
CA GLN A 209 15.30 28.08 25.32
C GLN A 209 15.41 26.59 24.93
N SER A 210 16.17 26.27 23.88
CA SER A 210 16.38 24.88 23.44
C SER A 210 17.11 24.06 24.49
N GLN A 211 18.12 24.61 25.13
CA GLN A 211 18.87 23.94 26.21
C GLN A 211 17.98 23.63 27.43
N ALA A 212 17.23 24.63 27.92
CA ALA A 212 16.31 24.44 29.04
C ALA A 212 15.19 23.42 28.72
N MET A 213 14.69 23.42 27.47
CA MET A 213 13.72 22.39 27.01
C MET A 213 14.32 20.99 27.03
N MET A 214 15.57 20.83 26.57
CA MET A 214 16.28 19.54 26.63
C MET A 214 16.54 19.06 28.06
N GLU A 215 16.84 19.95 28.97
CA GLU A 215 16.99 19.66 30.39
C GLU A 215 15.68 19.19 31.02
N LEU A 216 14.56 19.88 30.70
CA LEU A 216 13.23 19.48 31.13
C LEU A 216 12.89 18.05 30.61
N TYR A 217 13.13 17.78 29.31
CA TYR A 217 12.87 16.45 28.73
C TYR A 217 13.70 15.35 29.44
N LYS A 218 14.96 15.61 29.74
CA LYS A 218 15.81 14.69 30.50
C LYS A 218 15.29 14.46 31.94
N LYS A 219 14.92 15.54 32.63
CA LYS A 219 14.39 15.50 34.00
C LYS A 219 13.09 14.67 34.06
N GLU A 220 12.15 14.94 33.17
CA GLU A 220 10.85 14.28 33.15
C GLU A 220 10.87 12.93 32.43
N LYS A 221 12.02 12.50 31.90
CA LYS A 221 12.19 11.28 31.10
C LYS A 221 11.18 11.23 29.92
N ILE A 222 11.04 12.36 29.22
CA ILE A 222 10.21 12.52 28.04
C ILE A 222 11.09 12.34 26.81
N ASN A 223 10.66 11.46 25.90
CA ASN A 223 11.28 11.36 24.58
C ASN A 223 10.44 12.16 23.57
N PRO A 224 10.92 13.30 23.06
CA PRO A 224 10.16 14.11 22.10
C PRO A 224 9.92 13.38 20.78
N LEU A 225 10.81 12.47 20.37
CA LEU A 225 10.64 11.62 19.19
C LEU A 225 9.67 10.46 19.42
N GLY A 226 9.35 10.15 20.68
CA GLY A 226 8.41 9.07 21.00
C GLY A 226 7.03 9.28 20.40
N GLY A 227 6.59 10.53 20.22
CA GLY A 227 5.29 10.85 19.64
C GLY A 227 5.14 10.53 18.14
N CYS A 228 6.23 10.62 17.36
CA CYS A 228 6.20 10.33 15.92
C CYS A 228 6.54 8.86 15.57
N LEU A 229 7.07 8.09 16.51
CA LEU A 229 7.50 6.72 16.28
C LEU A 229 6.40 5.81 15.74
N PRO A 230 5.14 5.83 16.21
CA PRO A 230 4.06 5.04 15.63
C PRO A 230 3.80 5.38 14.16
N ILE A 231 3.90 6.66 13.79
CA ILE A 231 3.69 7.10 12.40
C ILE A 231 4.78 6.51 11.52
N LEU A 232 6.07 6.58 11.94
CA LEU A 232 7.20 6.04 11.18
C LEU A 232 7.09 4.53 10.95
N VAL A 233 6.65 3.77 11.96
CA VAL A 233 6.47 2.32 11.83
C VAL A 233 5.19 1.97 11.05
N GLN A 234 4.15 2.77 11.19
CA GLN A 234 2.88 2.55 10.49
C GLN A 234 2.95 2.90 9.00
N MET A 235 3.83 3.83 8.59
CA MET A 235 3.93 4.26 7.18
C MET A 235 4.29 3.12 6.21
N PRO A 236 5.31 2.27 6.45
CA PRO A 236 5.57 1.13 5.59
C PRO A 236 4.39 0.15 5.50
N VAL A 237 3.72 -0.11 6.63
CA VAL A 237 2.53 -0.98 6.67
C VAL A 237 1.38 -0.37 5.87
N PHE A 238 1.17 0.94 6.01
CA PHE A 238 0.16 1.66 5.25
C PHE A 238 0.44 1.61 3.74
N ILE A 239 1.67 1.90 3.31
CA ILE A 239 2.04 1.87 1.90
C ILE A 239 1.89 0.44 1.35
N ALA A 240 2.32 -0.57 2.10
CA ALA A 240 2.16 -1.96 1.71
C ALA A 240 0.68 -2.37 1.58
N LEU A 241 -0.16 -1.96 2.52
CA LEU A 241 -1.59 -2.22 2.46
C LEU A 241 -2.27 -1.44 1.33
N TYR A 242 -1.83 -0.20 1.08
CA TYR A 242 -2.30 0.58 -0.05
C TYR A 242 -2.08 -0.18 -1.37
N TYR A 243 -0.85 -0.64 -1.64
CA TYR A 243 -0.57 -1.47 -2.82
C TYR A 243 -1.37 -2.76 -2.82
N CYS A 244 -1.48 -3.43 -1.67
CA CYS A 244 -2.26 -4.64 -1.54
C CYS A 244 -3.73 -4.44 -1.96
N LEU A 245 -4.39 -3.40 -1.45
CA LEU A 245 -5.80 -3.14 -1.75
C LEU A 245 -6.00 -2.60 -3.18
N MET A 246 -5.07 -1.79 -3.69
CA MET A 246 -5.16 -1.23 -5.04
C MET A 246 -4.98 -2.27 -6.14
N GLU A 247 -4.04 -3.21 -5.94
CA GLU A 247 -3.74 -4.25 -6.93
C GLU A 247 -4.65 -5.49 -6.83
N SER A 248 -5.43 -5.61 -5.73
CA SER A 248 -6.32 -6.76 -5.52
C SER A 248 -7.58 -6.64 -6.38
N VAL A 249 -7.65 -7.46 -7.42
CA VAL A 249 -8.84 -7.55 -8.29
C VAL A 249 -10.07 -8.07 -7.53
N GLU A 250 -9.87 -8.80 -6.45
CA GLU A 250 -10.92 -9.39 -5.61
C GLU A 250 -11.74 -8.35 -4.85
N LEU A 251 -11.21 -7.14 -4.67
CA LEU A 251 -11.92 -6.03 -4.04
C LEU A 251 -12.84 -5.30 -5.01
N ARG A 252 -12.67 -5.53 -6.31
CA ARG A 252 -13.51 -4.95 -7.35
C ARG A 252 -14.91 -5.55 -7.29
N HIS A 253 -15.93 -4.67 -7.21
CA HIS A 253 -17.33 -5.06 -7.01
C HIS A 253 -17.59 -5.86 -5.71
N ALA A 254 -16.66 -5.78 -4.75
CA ALA A 254 -16.85 -6.39 -3.44
C ALA A 254 -17.63 -5.42 -2.53
N PRO A 255 -18.85 -5.77 -2.11
CA PRO A 255 -19.64 -4.92 -1.23
C PRO A 255 -19.17 -5.03 0.23
N TRP A 256 -19.43 -3.96 1.01
CA TRP A 256 -19.25 -4.01 2.46
C TRP A 256 -20.57 -3.82 3.19
N LEU A 257 -20.94 -2.57 3.47
CA LEU A 257 -22.10 -2.23 4.29
C LEU A 257 -22.87 -1.07 3.67
N GLY A 258 -24.20 -1.16 3.70
CA GLY A 258 -25.10 -0.09 3.25
C GLY A 258 -24.87 0.27 1.77
N TRP A 259 -24.36 1.46 1.53
CA TRP A 259 -24.15 2.02 0.19
C TRP A 259 -22.81 1.68 -0.46
N ILE A 260 -21.90 1.04 0.27
CA ILE A 260 -20.60 0.63 -0.28
C ILE A 260 -20.78 -0.69 -1.04
N HIS A 261 -20.93 -0.60 -2.37
CA HIS A 261 -21.11 -1.76 -3.25
C HIS A 261 -19.80 -2.19 -3.93
N ASP A 262 -18.75 -1.38 -3.84
CA ASP A 262 -17.43 -1.66 -4.42
C ASP A 262 -16.34 -1.01 -3.57
N LEU A 263 -15.49 -1.84 -2.98
CA LEU A 263 -14.37 -1.38 -2.12
C LEU A 263 -13.18 -0.85 -2.92
N ALA A 264 -13.11 -1.14 -4.24
CA ALA A 264 -12.03 -0.70 -5.11
C ALA A 264 -12.26 0.70 -5.72
N VAL A 265 -13.45 1.29 -5.55
CA VAL A 265 -13.78 2.64 -6.02
C VAL A 265 -14.02 3.59 -4.84
N MET A 266 -14.08 4.89 -5.14
CA MET A 266 -14.38 5.91 -4.13
C MET A 266 -15.78 5.73 -3.54
N ASP A 267 -15.97 6.14 -2.28
CA ASP A 267 -17.28 6.18 -1.63
C ASP A 267 -18.20 7.17 -2.36
N PRO A 268 -19.32 6.71 -2.94
CA PRO A 268 -20.20 7.56 -3.74
C PRO A 268 -20.85 8.72 -2.95
N PHE A 269 -20.99 8.58 -1.64
CA PHE A 269 -21.56 9.60 -0.76
C PHE A 269 -20.50 10.32 0.09
N PHE A 270 -19.21 9.98 -0.06
CA PHE A 270 -18.11 10.56 0.70
C PHE A 270 -18.23 10.44 2.22
N VAL A 271 -19.07 9.54 2.72
CA VAL A 271 -19.31 9.37 4.16
C VAL A 271 -18.05 8.84 4.86
N LEU A 272 -17.38 7.84 4.29
CA LEU A 272 -16.14 7.30 4.87
C LEU A 272 -15.02 8.36 4.96
N PRO A 273 -14.72 9.15 3.91
CA PRO A 273 -13.75 10.24 4.01
C PRO A 273 -14.11 11.29 5.07
N LEU A 274 -15.39 11.64 5.20
CA LEU A 274 -15.84 12.59 6.23
C LEU A 274 -15.67 12.03 7.65
N ILE A 275 -16.02 10.75 7.87
CA ILE A 275 -15.77 10.06 9.15
C ILE A 275 -14.27 10.00 9.43
N MET A 276 -13.45 9.70 8.42
CA MET A 276 -11.99 9.70 8.56
C MET A 276 -11.47 11.06 9.01
N GLY A 277 -11.93 12.16 8.37
CA GLY A 277 -11.56 13.53 8.75
C GLY A 277 -11.97 13.85 10.18
N ALA A 278 -13.19 13.47 10.59
CA ALA A 278 -13.66 13.63 11.97
C ALA A 278 -12.79 12.85 12.96
N THR A 279 -12.42 11.58 12.66
CA THR A 279 -11.54 10.79 13.51
C THR A 279 -10.13 11.40 13.59
N MET A 280 -9.58 11.92 12.49
CA MET A 280 -8.29 12.63 12.50
C MET A 280 -8.35 13.89 13.36
N PHE A 281 -9.43 14.66 13.27
CA PHE A 281 -9.61 15.85 14.10
C PHE A 281 -9.69 15.49 15.59
N ILE A 282 -10.46 14.47 15.96
CA ILE A 282 -10.54 13.96 17.36
C ILE A 282 -9.17 13.49 17.83
N GLN A 283 -8.46 12.71 17.02
CA GLN A 283 -7.11 12.22 17.36
C GLN A 283 -6.15 13.38 17.62
N GLN A 284 -6.24 14.44 16.83
CA GLN A 284 -5.40 15.62 17.00
C GLN A 284 -5.67 16.37 18.31
N GLN A 285 -6.93 16.41 18.78
CA GLN A 285 -7.27 17.02 20.08
C GLN A 285 -6.66 16.24 21.26
N LEU A 286 -6.39 14.95 21.08
CA LEU A 286 -5.72 14.13 22.10
C LEU A 286 -4.19 14.33 22.13
N ASN A 287 -3.61 14.88 21.07
CA ASN A 287 -2.18 15.13 21.01
C ASN A 287 -1.80 16.43 21.74
N PRO A 288 -0.61 16.51 22.38
CA PRO A 288 -0.11 17.76 22.91
C PRO A 288 0.12 18.78 21.79
N ALA A 289 -0.19 20.04 22.07
CA ALA A 289 0.06 21.12 21.09
C ALA A 289 1.57 21.24 20.85
N PRO A 290 2.01 21.35 19.58
CA PRO A 290 3.41 21.57 19.26
C PRO A 290 3.91 22.87 19.85
N PRO A 291 5.17 22.95 20.26
CA PRO A 291 5.76 24.18 20.76
C PRO A 291 5.85 25.29 19.72
N ASP A 292 6.01 24.95 18.44
CA ASP A 292 6.10 25.91 17.34
C ASP A 292 4.71 26.29 16.83
N PRO A 293 4.36 27.61 16.77
CA PRO A 293 3.07 28.10 16.29
C PRO A 293 2.80 27.71 14.82
N MET A 294 3.83 27.67 13.96
CA MET A 294 3.70 27.28 12.57
C MET A 294 3.33 25.81 12.47
N GLN A 295 4.04 24.94 13.21
CA GLN A 295 3.75 23.51 13.27
C GLN A 295 2.33 23.26 13.83
N ALA A 296 1.89 24.01 14.83
CA ALA A 296 0.54 23.92 15.38
C ALA A 296 -0.51 24.29 14.32
N LYS A 297 -0.26 25.31 13.49
CA LYS A 297 -1.14 25.71 12.39
C LYS A 297 -1.22 24.64 11.30
N VAL A 298 -0.07 24.10 10.88
CA VAL A 298 -0.01 23.01 9.90
C VAL A 298 -0.79 21.80 10.41
N MET A 299 -0.57 21.37 11.65
CA MET A 299 -1.29 20.24 12.22
C MET A 299 -2.81 20.45 12.24
N LYS A 300 -3.30 21.68 12.54
CA LYS A 300 -4.75 21.97 12.53
C LYS A 300 -5.38 21.85 11.14
N ILE A 301 -4.64 22.19 10.09
CA ILE A 301 -5.13 22.15 8.71
C ILE A 301 -5.06 20.74 8.12
N MET A 302 -4.11 19.94 8.58
CA MET A 302 -3.83 18.60 8.05
C MET A 302 -5.05 17.69 7.94
N PRO A 303 -5.95 17.55 8.94
CA PRO A 303 -7.15 16.72 8.81
C PRO A 303 -8.04 17.14 7.64
N VAL A 304 -8.17 18.44 7.37
CA VAL A 304 -8.97 18.96 6.25
C VAL A 304 -8.31 18.59 4.92
N VAL A 305 -6.99 18.81 4.79
CA VAL A 305 -6.24 18.46 3.58
C VAL A 305 -6.35 16.97 3.28
N PHE A 306 -6.14 16.12 4.29
CA PHE A 306 -6.28 14.67 4.12
C PHE A 306 -7.72 14.27 3.77
N THR A 307 -8.74 14.85 4.42
CA THR A 307 -10.13 14.55 4.09
C THR A 307 -10.42 14.83 2.62
N VAL A 308 -10.01 16.02 2.12
CA VAL A 308 -10.18 16.37 0.72
C VAL A 308 -9.42 15.43 -0.21
N MET A 309 -8.19 15.08 0.12
CA MET A 309 -7.39 14.15 -0.67
C MET A 309 -8.04 12.77 -0.75
N PHE A 310 -8.56 12.25 0.36
CA PHE A 310 -9.15 10.92 0.45
C PHE A 310 -10.55 10.80 -0.16
N LEU A 311 -11.17 11.88 -0.64
CA LEU A 311 -12.45 11.84 -1.37
C LEU A 311 -12.34 10.95 -2.64
N TRP A 312 -11.17 10.94 -3.27
CA TRP A 312 -10.92 10.19 -4.51
C TRP A 312 -10.24 8.83 -4.28
N PHE A 313 -10.04 8.43 -3.03
CA PHE A 313 -9.42 7.13 -2.73
C PHE A 313 -10.45 6.01 -2.66
N PRO A 314 -10.05 4.75 -2.95
CA PRO A 314 -10.92 3.59 -2.83
C PRO A 314 -11.50 3.45 -1.42
N ALA A 315 -12.79 3.10 -1.35
CA ALA A 315 -13.52 2.97 -0.08
C ALA A 315 -12.86 1.98 0.89
N GLY A 316 -12.26 0.90 0.39
CA GLY A 316 -11.54 -0.08 1.22
C GLY A 316 -10.34 0.52 1.95
N LEU A 317 -9.59 1.44 1.30
CA LEU A 317 -8.46 2.13 1.92
C LEU A 317 -8.92 3.15 2.96
N VAL A 318 -9.98 3.90 2.65
CA VAL A 318 -10.57 4.86 3.59
C VAL A 318 -11.13 4.15 4.80
N LEU A 319 -11.78 2.99 4.61
CA LEU A 319 -12.26 2.13 5.68
C LEU A 319 -11.13 1.70 6.62
N TYR A 320 -10.00 1.24 6.05
CA TYR A 320 -8.81 0.93 6.85
C TYR A 320 -8.39 2.13 7.72
N TRP A 321 -8.33 3.34 7.16
CA TRP A 321 -7.98 4.56 7.89
C TRP A 321 -8.97 4.89 9.02
N VAL A 322 -10.27 4.80 8.76
CA VAL A 322 -11.32 5.04 9.76
C VAL A 322 -11.14 4.10 10.94
N VAL A 323 -10.99 2.80 10.69
CA VAL A 323 -10.81 1.79 11.74
C VAL A 323 -9.49 2.00 12.48
N ASN A 324 -8.41 2.24 11.75
CA ASN A 324 -7.08 2.49 12.32
C ASN A 324 -7.06 3.71 13.25
N ASN A 325 -7.68 4.83 12.84
CA ASN A 325 -7.79 6.03 13.65
C ASN A 325 -8.69 5.81 14.87
N SER A 326 -9.84 5.16 14.69
CA SER A 326 -10.77 4.86 15.78
C SER A 326 -10.12 4.02 16.88
N LEU A 327 -9.38 2.98 16.50
CA LEU A 327 -8.60 2.16 17.44
C LEU A 327 -7.47 2.95 18.11
N SER A 328 -6.83 3.86 17.38
CA SER A 328 -5.79 4.75 17.91
C SER A 328 -6.35 5.70 18.96
N ILE A 329 -7.50 6.33 18.67
CA ILE A 329 -8.21 7.22 19.60
C ILE A 329 -8.56 6.46 20.88
N LEU A 330 -9.15 5.27 20.75
CA LEU A 330 -9.52 4.45 21.90
C LEU A 330 -8.30 4.08 22.75
N GLN A 331 -7.22 3.61 22.12
CA GLN A 331 -5.99 3.23 22.80
C GLN A 331 -5.35 4.43 23.50
N GLN A 332 -5.22 5.56 22.83
CA GLN A 332 -4.65 6.78 23.38
C GLN A 332 -5.47 7.32 24.55
N TRP A 333 -6.80 7.34 24.40
CA TRP A 333 -7.70 7.80 25.45
C TRP A 333 -7.60 6.96 26.74
N ILE A 334 -7.58 5.61 26.60
CA ILE A 334 -7.40 4.71 27.74
C ILE A 334 -6.07 4.97 28.46
N ILE A 335 -4.97 5.04 27.70
CA ILE A 335 -3.62 5.23 28.25
C ILE A 335 -3.49 6.60 28.92
N THR A 336 -3.98 7.66 28.29
CA THR A 336 -3.93 9.02 28.83
C THR A 336 -4.70 9.09 30.16
N ARG A 337 -5.93 8.54 30.23
CA ARG A 337 -6.70 8.50 31.46
C ARG A 337 -6.03 7.72 32.59
N GLN A 338 -5.36 6.62 32.29
CA GLN A 338 -4.63 5.85 33.29
C GLN A 338 -3.47 6.66 33.88
N ILE A 339 -2.75 7.43 33.06
CA ILE A 339 -1.64 8.26 33.51
C ILE A 339 -2.13 9.46 34.34
N GLU A 340 -3.20 10.14 33.89
CA GLU A 340 -3.79 11.26 34.62
C GLU A 340 -4.28 10.83 36.01
N LYS A 341 -4.96 9.67 36.11
CA LYS A 341 -5.38 9.11 37.41
C LYS A 341 -4.20 8.78 38.30
N ALA A 342 -3.13 8.18 37.75
CA ALA A 342 -1.92 7.84 38.52
C ALA A 342 -1.14 9.09 38.98
N SER A 343 -1.21 10.19 38.22
CA SER A 343 -0.60 11.48 38.62
C SER A 343 -1.41 12.18 39.71
N ALA A 344 -2.75 12.18 39.60
CA ALA A 344 -3.64 12.75 40.62
C ALA A 344 -3.57 12.00 41.98
N ALA A 345 -3.30 10.69 41.93
CA ALA A 345 -3.12 9.90 43.18
C ALA A 345 -1.78 10.12 43.86
N LYS A 346 -0.81 10.80 43.23
CA LYS A 346 0.52 11.13 43.77
C LYS A 346 0.65 12.58 44.22
N ALA A 347 -0.27 13.45 43.82
CA ALA A 347 -0.37 14.83 44.27
C ALA A 347 -1.28 14.93 45.51
#